data_e5bef656b17f78347b905df0a1dbfc37
#
_entry.id   e5bef656b17f78347b905df0a1dbfc37
#
_cell.length_a   1.000
_cell.length_b   1.000
_cell.length_c   1.000
_cell.angle_alpha   90.00
_cell.angle_beta   90.00
_cell.angle_gamma   90.00
#
_symmetry.space_group_name_H-M   'P 1'
#
loop_
_entity.id
_entity.type
_entity.pdbx_description
1 polymer ?
#
loop_
_entity_poly.entity_id
_entity_poly.type
_entity_poly.pdbx_seq_one_letter_code
_entity_poly.pdbx_strand_id
1 'polypeptide(L)'
;PAKNGQPAVMADGALSLGENIADQGGLRVAYTALHNSFGTDGEPAPVDGFTADQRFYLSYATIWGQNIRDEEAARLTKVDVHSLGKNRVNATLRNIETFHRAFGITDGAMFLPEEERVIIW
;
A
#
# COMPACT_ATOMS: atom_id res chain seq x y z
N PRO A 1 7.46 -15.60 4.81
CA PRO A 1 8.13 -16.17 5.97
C PRO A 1 8.42 -17.65 5.80
N ALA A 2 9.51 -18.14 6.45
CA ALA A 2 9.78 -19.57 6.51
C ALA A 2 8.62 -20.32 7.21
N LYS A 3 8.15 -21.40 6.62
CA LYS A 3 7.13 -22.27 7.21
C LYS A 3 7.51 -23.73 6.99
N ASN A 4 7.17 -24.60 7.94
CA ASN A 4 7.34 -26.05 7.84
C ASN A 4 8.76 -26.48 7.42
N GLY A 5 9.81 -25.83 7.92
CA GLY A 5 11.21 -26.14 7.58
C GLY A 5 11.66 -25.71 6.18
N GLN A 6 10.79 -25.12 5.38
CA GLN A 6 11.16 -24.55 4.08
C GLN A 6 11.76 -23.15 4.24
N PRO A 7 12.82 -22.80 3.49
CA PRO A 7 13.38 -21.44 3.53
C PRO A 7 12.37 -20.39 3.08
N ALA A 8 12.49 -19.19 3.62
CA ALA A 8 11.68 -18.06 3.16
C ALA A 8 11.97 -17.77 1.68
N VAL A 9 10.92 -17.58 0.89
CA VAL A 9 11.03 -17.07 -0.47
C VAL A 9 11.07 -15.54 -0.38
N MET A 10 12.17 -14.95 -0.85
CA MET A 10 12.35 -13.51 -0.85
C MET A 10 11.70 -12.89 -2.09
N ALA A 11 11.05 -11.75 -1.92
CA ALA A 11 10.54 -10.97 -3.04
C ALA A 11 11.71 -10.43 -3.89
N ASP A 12 11.53 -10.42 -5.21
CA ASP A 12 12.45 -9.80 -6.15
C ASP A 12 12.01 -8.36 -6.41
N GLY A 13 12.69 -7.42 -5.75
CA GLY A 13 12.38 -6.00 -5.89
C GLY A 13 12.73 -5.44 -7.27
N ALA A 14 13.70 -6.02 -7.97
CA ALA A 14 14.03 -5.60 -9.34
C ALA A 14 12.95 -6.04 -10.32
N LEU A 15 12.45 -7.27 -10.20
CA LEU A 15 11.36 -7.80 -11.02
C LEU A 15 10.07 -6.98 -10.87
N SER A 16 9.73 -6.58 -9.65
CA SER A 16 8.46 -5.90 -9.35
C SER A 16 8.55 -4.36 -9.30
N LEU A 17 9.71 -3.78 -9.59
CA LEU A 17 9.97 -2.34 -9.40
C LEU A 17 8.98 -1.45 -10.17
N GLY A 18 8.77 -1.73 -11.45
CA GLY A 18 7.89 -0.94 -12.31
C GLY A 18 6.45 -0.90 -11.79
N GLU A 19 5.94 -2.05 -11.38
CA GLU A 19 4.58 -2.19 -10.86
C GLU A 19 4.41 -1.56 -9.47
N ASN A 20 5.43 -1.64 -8.62
CA ASN A 20 5.42 -0.96 -7.32
C ASN A 20 5.45 0.57 -7.48
N ILE A 21 6.18 1.09 -8.45
CA ILE A 21 6.18 2.53 -8.81
C ILE A 21 4.79 2.94 -9.33
N ALA A 22 4.18 2.13 -10.19
CA ALA A 22 2.84 2.39 -10.72
C ALA A 22 1.77 2.42 -9.63
N ASP A 23 1.83 1.50 -8.65
CA ASP A 23 0.93 1.51 -7.49
C ASP A 23 1.06 2.81 -6.67
N GLN A 24 2.29 3.25 -6.40
CA GLN A 24 2.52 4.48 -5.63
C GLN A 24 2.02 5.72 -6.39
N GLY A 25 2.32 5.82 -7.69
CA GLY A 25 1.86 6.93 -8.53
C GLY A 25 0.33 6.93 -8.67
N GLY A 26 -0.28 5.77 -8.90
CA GLY A 26 -1.72 5.61 -8.99
C GLY A 26 -2.45 6.05 -7.71
N LEU A 27 -1.92 5.68 -6.54
CA LEU A 27 -2.45 6.14 -5.24
C LEU A 27 -2.38 7.65 -5.10
N ARG A 28 -1.25 8.28 -5.49
CA ARG A 28 -1.12 9.73 -5.43
C ARG A 28 -2.12 10.44 -6.31
N VAL A 29 -2.27 10.00 -7.56
CA VAL A 29 -3.23 10.57 -8.50
C VAL A 29 -4.66 10.42 -7.99
N ALA A 30 -5.03 9.23 -7.52
CA ALA A 30 -6.36 8.95 -6.99
C ALA A 30 -6.66 9.75 -5.71
N TYR A 31 -5.69 9.88 -4.80
CA TYR A 31 -5.82 10.71 -3.60
C TYR A 31 -6.04 12.19 -3.95
N THR A 32 -5.26 12.71 -4.90
CA THR A 32 -5.43 14.09 -5.37
C THR A 32 -6.81 14.29 -6.02
N ALA A 33 -7.27 13.34 -6.82
CA ALA A 33 -8.60 13.39 -7.44
C ALA A 33 -9.71 13.37 -6.39
N LEU A 34 -9.59 12.54 -5.33
CA LEU A 34 -10.52 12.53 -4.21
C LEU A 34 -10.61 13.92 -3.56
N HIS A 35 -9.49 14.53 -3.21
CA HIS A 35 -9.47 15.86 -2.59
C HIS A 35 -10.03 16.95 -3.50
N ASN A 36 -9.70 16.89 -4.79
CA ASN A 36 -10.29 17.83 -5.77
C ASN A 36 -11.81 17.68 -5.89
N SER A 37 -12.36 16.49 -5.64
CA SER A 37 -13.80 16.26 -5.69
C SER A 37 -14.58 16.92 -4.55
N PHE A 38 -13.92 17.31 -3.45
CA PHE A 38 -14.58 17.97 -2.32
C PHE A 38 -15.04 19.38 -2.65
N GLY A 39 -14.43 20.02 -3.66
CA GLY A 39 -14.80 21.34 -4.14
C GLY A 39 -14.77 22.41 -3.04
N THR A 40 -15.69 23.36 -3.11
CA THR A 40 -15.82 24.45 -2.14
C THR A 40 -16.47 24.03 -0.82
N ASP A 41 -17.14 22.89 -0.80
CA ASP A 41 -17.82 22.38 0.40
C ASP A 41 -16.85 21.74 1.40
N GLY A 42 -15.63 21.47 0.96
CA GLY A 42 -14.57 20.89 1.79
C GLY A 42 -14.73 19.38 1.99
N GLU A 43 -13.93 18.84 2.90
CA GLU A 43 -13.94 17.39 3.19
C GLU A 43 -15.30 16.96 3.78
N PRO A 44 -15.90 15.86 3.27
CA PRO A 44 -17.16 15.36 3.81
C PRO A 44 -17.01 14.85 5.25
N ALA A 45 -18.11 14.87 6.00
CA ALA A 45 -18.14 14.32 7.34
C ALA A 45 -17.71 12.84 7.35
N PRO A 46 -17.10 12.37 8.45
CA PRO A 46 -16.76 10.96 8.61
C PRO A 46 -17.98 10.04 8.45
N VAL A 47 -17.76 8.87 7.87
CA VAL A 47 -18.75 7.79 7.76
C VAL A 47 -18.25 6.59 8.54
N ASP A 48 -19.11 6.01 9.39
CA ASP A 48 -18.76 4.90 10.28
C ASP A 48 -17.51 5.17 11.15
N GLY A 49 -17.29 6.43 11.53
CA GLY A 49 -16.15 6.84 12.33
C GLY A 49 -14.84 7.04 11.55
N PHE A 50 -14.83 6.85 10.22
CA PHE A 50 -13.66 7.03 9.37
C PHE A 50 -13.75 8.30 8.52
N THR A 51 -12.66 9.08 8.50
CA THR A 51 -12.52 10.22 7.58
C THR A 51 -12.48 9.77 6.12
N ALA A 52 -12.61 10.71 5.17
CA ALA A 52 -12.48 10.40 3.77
C ALA A 52 -11.11 9.78 3.43
N ASP A 53 -10.04 10.31 4.01
CA ASP A 53 -8.67 9.79 3.83
C ASP A 53 -8.53 8.36 4.37
N GLN A 54 -9.04 8.12 5.55
CA GLN A 54 -9.00 6.77 6.13
C GLN A 54 -9.77 5.77 5.27
N ARG A 55 -10.96 6.12 4.79
CA ARG A 55 -11.75 5.27 3.90
C ARG A 55 -11.06 5.01 2.57
N PHE A 56 -10.36 6.02 2.02
CA PHE A 56 -9.56 5.85 0.80
C PHE A 56 -8.52 4.75 0.95
N TYR A 57 -7.71 4.79 2.02
CA TYR A 57 -6.66 3.79 2.24
C TYR A 57 -7.20 2.42 2.65
N LEU A 58 -8.29 2.37 3.42
CA LEU A 58 -8.96 1.11 3.74
C LEU A 58 -9.55 0.46 2.48
N SER A 59 -10.14 1.25 1.58
CA SER A 59 -10.65 0.77 0.30
C SER A 59 -9.52 0.18 -0.56
N TYR A 60 -8.39 0.89 -0.67
CA TYR A 60 -7.22 0.37 -1.37
C TYR A 60 -6.73 -0.96 -0.78
N ALA A 61 -6.62 -1.05 0.54
CA ALA A 61 -6.22 -2.28 1.20
C ALA A 61 -7.17 -3.46 0.92
N THR A 62 -8.47 -3.17 0.83
CA THR A 62 -9.50 -4.18 0.55
C THR A 62 -9.37 -4.77 -0.85
N ILE A 63 -8.96 -3.97 -1.85
CA ILE A 63 -8.72 -4.46 -3.23
C ILE A 63 -7.71 -5.61 -3.26
N TRP A 64 -6.70 -5.56 -2.39
CA TRP A 64 -5.62 -6.55 -2.30
C TRP A 64 -5.84 -7.60 -1.22
N GLY A 65 -6.99 -7.58 -0.54
CA GLY A 65 -7.38 -8.60 0.43
C GLY A 65 -7.62 -9.93 -0.27
N GLN A 66 -6.73 -10.90 -0.05
CA GLN A 66 -6.82 -12.22 -0.67
C GLN A 66 -6.29 -13.32 0.23
N ASN A 67 -6.89 -14.51 0.11
CA ASN A 67 -6.36 -15.75 0.66
C ASN A 67 -5.63 -16.51 -0.45
N ILE A 68 -4.33 -16.71 -0.27
CA ILE A 68 -3.48 -17.41 -1.22
C ILE A 68 -2.76 -18.57 -0.52
N ARG A 69 -2.69 -19.73 -1.18
CA ARG A 69 -1.93 -20.86 -0.67
C ARG A 69 -0.43 -20.57 -0.70
N ASP A 70 0.31 -21.13 0.27
CA ASP A 70 1.74 -20.85 0.40
C ASP A 70 2.55 -21.24 -0.85
N GLU A 71 2.21 -22.36 -1.50
CA GLU A 71 2.88 -22.80 -2.72
C GLU A 71 2.65 -21.81 -3.88
N GLU A 72 1.44 -21.30 -4.02
CA GLU A 72 1.11 -20.31 -5.06
C GLU A 72 1.75 -18.98 -4.76
N ALA A 73 1.77 -18.53 -3.51
CA ALA A 73 2.49 -17.32 -3.10
C ALA A 73 3.99 -17.43 -3.43
N ALA A 74 4.60 -18.59 -3.16
CA ALA A 74 6.00 -18.85 -3.48
C ALA A 74 6.27 -18.86 -4.99
N ARG A 75 5.35 -19.43 -5.78
CA ARG A 75 5.43 -19.44 -7.25
C ARG A 75 5.35 -18.01 -7.81
N LEU A 76 4.31 -17.26 -7.43
CA LEU A 76 4.11 -15.88 -7.90
C LEU A 76 5.29 -14.98 -7.53
N THR A 77 5.84 -15.12 -6.33
CA THR A 77 7.01 -14.33 -5.89
C THR A 77 8.23 -14.50 -6.83
N LYS A 78 8.31 -15.61 -7.57
CA LYS A 78 9.42 -15.89 -8.48
C LYS A 78 9.16 -15.49 -9.93
N VAL A 79 7.89 -15.44 -10.36
CA VAL A 79 7.57 -15.32 -11.80
C VAL A 79 6.65 -14.15 -12.13
N ASP A 80 5.95 -13.58 -11.15
CA ASP A 80 5.06 -12.45 -11.37
C ASP A 80 5.83 -11.13 -11.23
N VAL A 81 5.63 -10.23 -12.17
CA VAL A 81 6.16 -8.85 -12.12
C VAL A 81 5.49 -8.00 -11.05
N HIS A 82 4.36 -8.46 -10.49
CA HIS A 82 3.66 -7.79 -9.41
C HIS A 82 4.08 -8.34 -8.04
N SER A 83 4.21 -7.47 -7.08
CA SER A 83 4.33 -7.87 -5.68
C SER A 83 3.05 -8.57 -5.20
N LEU A 84 3.17 -9.49 -4.23
CA LEU A 84 1.99 -10.08 -3.58
C LEU A 84 1.12 -9.00 -2.94
N GLY A 85 -0.19 -9.20 -2.91
CA GLY A 85 -1.17 -8.23 -2.41
C GLY A 85 -0.80 -7.62 -1.05
N LYS A 86 -0.33 -8.45 -0.10
CA LYS A 86 0.17 -7.95 1.19
C LYS A 86 1.30 -6.92 1.05
N ASN A 87 2.22 -7.11 0.13
CA ASN A 87 3.33 -6.17 -0.10
C ASN A 87 2.85 -4.93 -0.85
N ARG A 88 1.94 -5.09 -1.83
CA ARG A 88 1.31 -3.96 -2.54
C ARG A 88 0.62 -2.99 -1.57
N VAL A 89 0.03 -3.50 -0.50
CA VAL A 89 -0.53 -2.65 0.57
C VAL A 89 0.56 -2.16 1.52
N ASN A 90 1.19 -3.07 2.25
CA ASN A 90 2.00 -2.69 3.41
C ASN A 90 3.31 -1.99 3.02
N ALA A 91 4.00 -2.46 1.98
CA ALA A 91 5.25 -1.83 1.54
C ALA A 91 4.99 -0.48 0.87
N THR A 92 3.90 -0.35 0.10
CA THR A 92 3.54 0.91 -0.55
C THR A 92 3.08 1.95 0.46
N LEU A 93 2.13 1.61 1.35
CA LEU A 93 1.54 2.57 2.28
C LEU A 93 2.54 3.11 3.31
N ARG A 94 3.48 2.29 3.80
CA ARG A 94 4.51 2.77 4.72
C ARG A 94 5.41 3.87 4.13
N ASN A 95 5.40 4.02 2.80
CA ASN A 95 6.15 5.03 2.06
C ASN A 95 5.35 6.33 1.82
N ILE A 96 4.07 6.39 2.23
CA ILE A 96 3.15 7.47 1.88
C ILE A 96 2.82 8.33 3.10
N GLU A 97 3.25 9.60 3.07
CA GLU A 97 3.01 10.55 4.15
C GLU A 97 1.53 10.77 4.45
N THR A 98 0.69 10.90 3.41
CA THR A 98 -0.75 11.13 3.59
C THR A 98 -1.44 9.95 4.28
N PHE A 99 -0.95 8.72 4.10
CA PHE A 99 -1.38 7.57 4.88
C PHE A 99 -0.99 7.70 6.35
N HIS A 100 0.26 8.06 6.63
CA HIS A 100 0.71 8.26 8.01
C HIS A 100 -0.13 9.32 8.72
N ARG A 101 -0.40 10.43 8.05
CA ARG A 101 -1.23 11.53 8.59
C ARG A 101 -2.67 11.09 8.83
N ALA A 102 -3.28 10.36 7.90
CA ALA A 102 -4.67 9.88 8.02
C ALA A 102 -4.90 8.99 9.25
N PHE A 103 -3.89 8.21 9.65
CA PHE A 103 -3.98 7.28 10.77
C PHE A 103 -3.14 7.68 12.00
N GLY A 104 -2.52 8.86 11.98
CA GLY A 104 -1.68 9.34 13.09
C GLY A 104 -0.46 8.46 13.35
N ILE A 105 0.12 7.87 12.29
CA ILE A 105 1.27 6.95 12.40
C ILE A 105 2.56 7.77 12.48
N THR A 106 3.31 7.57 13.55
CA THR A 106 4.60 8.25 13.81
C THR A 106 5.77 7.27 13.99
N ASP A 107 5.47 5.98 14.12
CA ASP A 107 6.47 4.92 14.29
C ASP A 107 5.90 3.54 13.89
N GLY A 108 6.71 2.48 14.09
CA GLY A 108 6.28 1.09 13.91
C GLY A 108 6.38 0.57 12.48
N ALA A 109 5.83 -0.63 12.25
CA ALA A 109 6.02 -1.39 11.00
C ALA A 109 5.43 -0.72 9.76
N MET A 110 4.42 0.14 9.93
CA MET A 110 3.76 0.87 8.84
C MET A 110 4.29 2.30 8.67
N PHE A 111 5.37 2.65 9.36
CA PHE A 111 6.05 3.93 9.24
C PHE A 111 7.38 3.79 8.51
N LEU A 112 7.70 4.76 7.68
CA LEU A 112 9.03 4.95 7.09
C LEU A 112 9.43 6.41 7.28
N PRO A 113 10.60 6.71 7.88
CA PRO A 113 11.10 8.07 8.04
C PRO A 113 11.24 8.76 6.67
N GLU A 114 11.09 10.06 6.63
CA GLU A 114 11.07 10.82 5.39
C GLU A 114 12.33 10.59 4.54
N GLU A 115 13.48 10.54 5.17
CA GLU A 115 14.78 10.29 4.52
C GLU A 115 14.93 8.91 3.90
N GLU A 116 14.09 7.96 4.31
CA GLU A 116 14.08 6.60 3.76
C GLU A 116 12.97 6.39 2.70
N ARG A 117 12.08 7.38 2.53
CA ARG A 117 10.96 7.26 1.58
C ARG A 117 11.44 7.45 0.15
N VAL A 118 10.88 6.64 -0.74
CA VAL A 118 11.01 6.84 -2.18
C VAL A 118 9.91 7.79 -2.63
N ILE A 119 10.28 9.01 -2.99
CA ILE A 119 9.35 10.05 -3.44
C ILE A 119 9.64 10.31 -4.92
N ILE A 120 8.75 9.79 -5.77
CA ILE A 120 8.91 9.91 -7.23
C ILE A 120 7.92 10.94 -7.80
N TRP A 121 6.80 11.13 -7.15
CA TRP A 121 5.66 11.96 -7.59
C TRP A 121 5.42 13.14 -6.66
#